data_f18ce23b9b94f2ef55a56131538b8262
#
_entry.id   f18ce23b9b94f2ef55a56131538b8262
#
_cell.length_a   1.000
_cell.length_b   1.000
_cell.length_c   1.000
_cell.angle_alpha   90.00
_cell.angle_beta   90.00
_cell.angle_gamma   90.00
#
_symmetry.space_group_name_H-M   'P 1'
#
loop_
_entity.id
_entity.type
_entity.pdbx_description
1 polymer ?
#
loop_
_entity_poly.entity_id
_entity_poly.type
_entity_poly.pdbx_seq_one_letter_code
_entity_poly.pdbx_strand_id
1 'polypeptide(L)'
;GVMRMSRLTIFTQDRARSTVESLYKDMERRIVASQPGLCPVDLAASFLKMCRAQSCGKCVPCRVGLAQLEKLLEDVLNGDATEETLAVIEKTARTVFLTADCPIGYEAARMVLRGLEGFRNDFEEHIRRGRCICSLDQPVPCVSMCPARVDIPGYIACVLEGRYADAVRLIRKDNPMPAVCGLICEHPCEIQCRRSMMDDPVNIRGLKRFAVSRAGEVPLPKCAEPTGKHVAIIGGGPGGLSAAYYLRLMGHEVTIFEQRKQFGGMLRYGIPRY
;
A
#
# COMPACT_ATOMS: atom_id res chain seq x y z
N GLY A 1 29.95 -8.17 -42.68
CA GLY A 1 28.52 -7.86 -42.76
C GLY A 1 28.05 -7.35 -41.44
N VAL A 2 27.85 -6.02 -41.29
CA VAL A 2 27.26 -5.38 -40.11
C VAL A 2 25.79 -5.81 -40.12
N MET A 3 25.42 -6.67 -39.19
CA MET A 3 24.00 -6.95 -38.92
C MET A 3 23.33 -5.64 -38.51
N ARG A 4 22.52 -5.07 -39.37
CA ARG A 4 21.62 -3.96 -39.00
C ARG A 4 20.62 -4.47 -37.98
N MET A 5 20.94 -4.26 -36.71
CA MET A 5 19.91 -4.37 -35.67
C MET A 5 18.79 -3.38 -36.01
N SER A 6 17.55 -3.82 -36.03
CA SER A 6 16.42 -2.98 -36.39
C SER A 6 16.37 -1.77 -35.46
N ARG A 7 16.09 -0.58 -36.00
CA ARG A 7 15.97 0.69 -35.22
C ARG A 7 15.04 0.54 -34.01
N LEU A 8 14.08 -0.36 -34.05
CA LEU A 8 13.16 -0.70 -32.97
C LEU A 8 13.87 -1.31 -31.74
N THR A 9 14.98 -2.02 -31.90
CA THR A 9 15.64 -2.73 -30.78
C THR A 9 16.38 -1.76 -29.85
N ILE A 10 17.04 -0.74 -30.38
CA ILE A 10 17.81 0.24 -29.58
C ILE A 10 16.87 1.15 -28.77
N PHE A 11 15.83 1.68 -29.42
CA PHE A 11 14.84 2.53 -28.74
C PHE A 11 14.00 1.77 -27.71
N THR A 12 13.74 0.48 -27.91
CA THR A 12 12.95 -0.33 -26.98
C THR A 12 13.68 -0.60 -25.67
N GLN A 13 15.01 -0.80 -25.70
CA GLN A 13 15.79 -1.03 -24.47
C GLN A 13 15.87 0.22 -23.59
N ASP A 14 16.15 1.39 -24.16
CA ASP A 14 16.26 2.64 -23.42
C ASP A 14 14.89 3.05 -22.84
N ARG A 15 13.84 2.93 -23.64
CA ARG A 15 12.47 3.19 -23.18
C ARG A 15 12.04 2.22 -22.08
N ALA A 16 12.36 0.94 -22.20
CA ALA A 16 12.06 -0.05 -21.19
C ALA A 16 12.80 0.21 -19.89
N ARG A 17 14.07 0.65 -19.95
CA ARG A 17 14.85 1.04 -18.75
C ARG A 17 14.24 2.24 -18.04
N SER A 18 13.93 3.30 -18.76
CA SER A 18 13.28 4.49 -18.23
C SER A 18 11.90 4.16 -17.60
N THR A 19 11.15 3.27 -18.24
CA THR A 19 9.87 2.78 -17.71
C THR A 19 10.07 2.06 -16.39
N VAL A 20 11.02 1.14 -16.29
CA VAL A 20 11.29 0.39 -15.06
C VAL A 20 11.79 1.31 -13.94
N GLU A 21 12.63 2.29 -14.23
CA GLU A 21 13.05 3.30 -13.25
C GLU A 21 11.85 4.09 -12.71
N SER A 22 10.90 4.45 -13.57
CA SER A 22 9.65 5.07 -13.13
C SER A 22 8.82 4.16 -12.23
N LEU A 23 8.73 2.86 -12.56
CA LEU A 23 7.99 1.88 -11.74
C LEU A 23 8.64 1.68 -10.36
N TYR A 24 9.96 1.67 -10.25
CA TYR A 24 10.65 1.65 -8.96
C TYR A 24 10.33 2.88 -8.12
N LYS A 25 10.36 4.08 -8.72
CA LYS A 25 9.96 5.32 -8.03
C LYS A 25 8.50 5.29 -7.59
N ASP A 26 7.61 4.75 -8.43
CA ASP A 26 6.19 4.60 -8.07
C ASP A 26 6.00 3.62 -6.90
N MET A 27 6.78 2.52 -6.86
CA MET A 27 6.77 1.59 -5.74
C MET A 27 7.32 2.24 -4.45
N GLU A 28 8.44 2.95 -4.53
CA GLU A 28 9.02 3.69 -3.40
C GLU A 28 8.02 4.68 -2.81
N ARG A 29 7.29 5.41 -3.65
CA ARG A 29 6.23 6.33 -3.21
C ARG A 29 5.10 5.61 -2.50
N ARG A 30 4.69 4.44 -3.00
CA ARG A 30 3.69 3.61 -2.32
C ARG A 30 4.16 3.17 -0.94
N ILE A 31 5.42 2.75 -0.82
CA ILE A 31 6.01 2.37 0.47
C ILE A 31 6.00 3.55 1.44
N VAL A 32 6.39 4.75 1.00
CA VAL A 32 6.36 5.98 1.81
C VAL A 32 4.95 6.34 2.26
N ALA A 33 3.95 6.16 1.39
CA ALA A 33 2.54 6.46 1.69
C ALA A 33 1.81 5.35 2.45
N SER A 34 2.43 4.17 2.60
CA SER A 34 1.82 2.99 3.19
C SER A 34 2.22 2.82 4.67
N GLN A 35 1.51 1.92 5.35
CA GLN A 35 1.81 1.54 6.73
C GLN A 35 3.14 0.79 6.85
N PRO A 36 3.81 0.85 8.01
CA PRO A 36 4.88 -0.08 8.33
C PRO A 36 4.36 -1.53 8.33
N GLY A 37 5.18 -2.46 7.86
CA GLY A 37 4.82 -3.87 7.82
C GLY A 37 4.15 -4.31 6.52
N LEU A 38 4.53 -3.69 5.39
CA LEU A 38 4.14 -4.18 4.07
C LEU A 38 4.59 -5.62 3.85
N CYS A 39 3.68 -6.42 3.29
CA CYS A 39 3.98 -7.80 2.93
C CYS A 39 5.01 -7.87 1.80
N PRO A 40 6.17 -8.52 1.98
CA PRO A 40 7.17 -8.64 0.93
C PRO A 40 6.67 -9.40 -0.29
N VAL A 41 5.77 -10.38 -0.10
CA VAL A 41 5.15 -11.15 -1.18
C VAL A 41 4.24 -10.26 -2.01
N ASP A 42 3.40 -9.45 -1.34
CA ASP A 42 2.50 -8.51 -2.02
C ASP A 42 3.27 -7.40 -2.75
N LEU A 43 4.36 -6.90 -2.17
CA LEU A 43 5.25 -5.95 -2.85
C LEU A 43 5.85 -6.53 -4.14
N ALA A 44 6.35 -7.76 -4.08
CA ALA A 44 6.90 -8.44 -5.24
C ALA A 44 5.83 -8.68 -6.31
N ALA A 45 4.64 -9.14 -5.91
CA ALA A 45 3.49 -9.36 -6.79
C ALA A 45 3.01 -8.04 -7.43
N SER A 46 2.90 -6.96 -6.65
CA SER A 46 2.48 -5.65 -7.13
C SER A 46 3.45 -5.07 -8.16
N PHE A 47 4.76 -5.16 -7.89
CA PHE A 47 5.77 -4.69 -8.84
C PHE A 47 5.76 -5.50 -10.14
N LEU A 48 5.61 -6.83 -10.03
CA LEU A 48 5.49 -7.71 -11.18
C LEU A 48 4.26 -7.35 -12.03
N LYS A 49 3.11 -7.10 -11.41
CA LYS A 49 1.88 -6.65 -12.10
C LYS A 49 2.10 -5.33 -12.84
N MET A 50 2.77 -4.37 -12.20
CA MET A 50 3.10 -3.09 -12.84
C MET A 50 4.00 -3.29 -14.06
N CYS A 51 5.04 -4.11 -13.96
CA CYS A 51 5.91 -4.44 -15.09
C CYS A 51 5.16 -5.18 -16.20
N ARG A 52 4.30 -6.14 -15.84
CA ARG A 52 3.49 -6.88 -16.81
C ARG A 52 2.55 -5.95 -17.59
N ALA A 53 1.94 -4.98 -16.94
CA ALA A 53 1.09 -3.99 -17.58
C ALA A 53 1.83 -3.13 -18.62
N GLN A 54 3.16 -2.97 -18.46
CA GLN A 54 4.02 -2.25 -19.40
C GLN A 54 4.70 -3.17 -20.43
N SER A 55 4.46 -4.48 -20.36
CA SER A 55 5.09 -5.46 -21.27
C SER A 55 4.58 -5.28 -22.69
N CYS A 56 5.51 -5.26 -23.65
CA CYS A 56 5.17 -5.23 -25.08
C CYS A 56 4.70 -6.60 -25.62
N GLY A 57 4.77 -7.69 -24.83
CA GLY A 57 4.35 -9.04 -25.20
C GLY A 57 5.22 -9.73 -26.26
N LYS A 58 6.34 -9.13 -26.71
CA LYS A 58 7.18 -9.65 -27.78
C LYS A 58 7.88 -10.96 -27.40
N CYS A 59 8.59 -10.98 -26.29
CA CYS A 59 9.35 -12.16 -25.87
C CYS A 59 8.51 -13.11 -25.01
N VAL A 60 8.77 -14.42 -25.14
CA VAL A 60 8.07 -15.47 -24.40
C VAL A 60 8.24 -15.33 -22.90
N PRO A 61 9.44 -15.02 -22.35
CA PRO A 61 9.61 -14.83 -20.91
C PRO A 61 8.69 -13.78 -20.30
N CYS A 62 8.48 -12.64 -20.97
CA CYS A 62 7.50 -11.65 -20.51
C CYS A 62 6.05 -12.13 -20.67
N ARG A 63 5.71 -12.60 -21.90
CA ARG A 63 4.32 -12.93 -22.23
C ARG A 63 3.76 -14.09 -21.40
N VAL A 64 4.56 -15.13 -21.21
CA VAL A 64 4.16 -16.35 -20.49
C VAL A 64 4.71 -16.36 -19.07
N GLY A 65 6.00 -16.09 -18.90
CA GLY A 65 6.69 -16.24 -17.62
C GLY A 65 6.20 -15.25 -16.57
N LEU A 66 5.97 -13.96 -16.91
CA LEU A 66 5.42 -13.00 -15.94
C LEU A 66 3.97 -13.34 -15.56
N ALA A 67 3.18 -13.85 -16.52
CA ALA A 67 1.80 -14.27 -16.24
C ALA A 67 1.76 -15.46 -15.27
N GLN A 68 2.67 -16.42 -15.47
CA GLN A 68 2.80 -17.57 -14.59
C GLN A 68 3.29 -17.18 -13.20
N LEU A 69 4.30 -16.30 -13.11
CA LEU A 69 4.78 -15.78 -11.83
C LEU A 69 3.71 -15.02 -11.06
N GLU A 70 2.91 -14.21 -11.76
CA GLU A 70 1.80 -13.48 -11.14
C GLU A 70 0.81 -14.45 -10.50
N LYS A 71 0.37 -15.47 -11.24
CA LYS A 71 -0.53 -16.48 -10.71
C LYS A 71 0.05 -17.22 -9.50
N LEU A 72 1.30 -17.66 -9.59
CA LEU A 72 1.97 -18.37 -8.49
C LEU A 72 2.09 -17.50 -7.23
N LEU A 73 2.36 -16.19 -7.37
CA LEU A 73 2.39 -15.26 -6.26
C LEU A 73 1.00 -14.98 -5.69
N GLU A 74 -0.02 -14.95 -6.55
CA GLU A 74 -1.43 -14.88 -6.09
C GLU A 74 -1.82 -16.13 -5.31
N ASP A 75 -1.43 -17.32 -5.75
CA ASP A 75 -1.67 -18.57 -5.03
C ASP A 75 -1.01 -18.54 -3.64
N VAL A 76 0.22 -17.98 -3.52
CA VAL A 76 0.87 -17.76 -2.21
C VAL A 76 0.08 -16.78 -1.34
N LEU A 77 -0.37 -15.66 -1.89
CA LEU A 77 -1.12 -14.65 -1.14
C LEU A 77 -2.50 -15.13 -0.69
N ASN A 78 -3.14 -15.97 -1.50
CA ASN A 78 -4.47 -16.54 -1.23
C ASN A 78 -4.43 -17.79 -0.32
N GLY A 79 -3.23 -18.39 -0.13
CA GLY A 79 -3.05 -19.58 0.68
C GLY A 79 -3.28 -20.89 -0.06
N ASP A 80 -3.34 -20.84 -1.39
CA ASP A 80 -3.53 -22.02 -2.26
C ASP A 80 -2.20 -22.67 -2.67
N ALA A 81 -1.06 -22.08 -2.27
CA ALA A 81 0.28 -22.53 -2.62
C ALA A 81 0.78 -23.66 -1.71
N THR A 82 1.69 -24.47 -2.26
CA THR A 82 2.43 -25.52 -1.53
C THR A 82 3.92 -25.18 -1.45
N GLU A 83 4.70 -25.93 -0.67
CA GLU A 83 6.16 -25.74 -0.61
C GLU A 83 6.81 -25.93 -1.99
N GLU A 84 6.28 -26.83 -2.81
CA GLU A 84 6.75 -27.03 -4.19
C GLU A 84 6.53 -25.77 -5.04
N THR A 85 5.50 -24.98 -4.74
CA THR A 85 5.20 -23.73 -5.45
C THR A 85 6.37 -22.74 -5.34
N LEU A 86 7.07 -22.67 -4.20
CA LEU A 86 8.23 -21.79 -4.05
C LEU A 86 9.38 -22.18 -4.98
N ALA A 87 9.64 -23.47 -5.12
CA ALA A 87 10.66 -23.94 -6.04
C ALA A 87 10.31 -23.59 -7.49
N VAL A 88 9.02 -23.67 -7.85
CA VAL A 88 8.53 -23.30 -9.18
C VAL A 88 8.64 -21.78 -9.39
N ILE A 89 8.29 -20.96 -8.39
CA ILE A 89 8.46 -19.50 -8.44
C ILE A 89 9.93 -19.14 -8.68
N GLU A 90 10.83 -19.71 -7.87
CA GLU A 90 12.27 -19.43 -7.97
C GLU A 90 12.82 -19.82 -9.35
N LYS A 91 12.50 -21.04 -9.83
CA LYS A 91 12.91 -21.53 -11.14
C LYS A 91 12.37 -20.66 -12.27
N THR A 92 11.09 -20.32 -12.22
CA THR A 92 10.43 -19.48 -13.24
C THR A 92 11.00 -18.07 -13.24
N ALA A 93 11.16 -17.45 -12.06
CA ALA A 93 11.75 -16.14 -11.94
C ALA A 93 13.19 -16.09 -12.45
N ARG A 94 14.00 -17.12 -12.13
CA ARG A 94 15.38 -17.23 -12.61
C ARG A 94 15.43 -17.39 -14.14
N THR A 95 14.52 -18.18 -14.69
CA THR A 95 14.40 -18.36 -16.15
C THR A 95 14.04 -17.05 -16.83
N VAL A 96 13.01 -16.34 -16.34
CA VAL A 96 12.60 -15.04 -16.90
C VAL A 96 13.73 -14.02 -16.78
N PHE A 97 14.42 -13.97 -15.62
CA PHE A 97 15.54 -13.08 -15.40
C PHE A 97 16.66 -13.25 -16.43
N LEU A 98 17.01 -14.50 -16.75
CA LEU A 98 18.10 -14.82 -17.67
C LEU A 98 17.72 -14.71 -19.15
N THR A 99 16.43 -14.82 -19.49
CA THR A 99 15.99 -14.96 -20.89
C THR A 99 15.13 -13.81 -21.40
N ALA A 100 14.74 -12.85 -20.54
CA ALA A 100 13.98 -11.70 -20.98
C ALA A 100 14.84 -10.71 -21.76
N ASP A 101 14.32 -10.22 -22.89
CA ASP A 101 15.04 -9.34 -23.82
C ASP A 101 15.26 -7.92 -23.29
N CYS A 102 14.51 -7.48 -22.28
CA CYS A 102 14.55 -6.10 -21.83
C CYS A 102 14.30 -5.94 -20.32
N PRO A 103 14.62 -4.75 -19.75
CA PRO A 103 14.47 -4.47 -18.31
C PRO A 103 13.10 -4.78 -17.72
N ILE A 104 12.01 -4.59 -18.43
CA ILE A 104 10.66 -4.87 -17.93
C ILE A 104 10.54 -6.33 -17.46
N GLY A 105 11.03 -7.28 -18.24
CA GLY A 105 10.98 -8.69 -17.90
C GLY A 105 11.96 -9.08 -16.79
N TYR A 106 13.25 -8.76 -16.98
CA TYR A 106 14.25 -9.23 -16.00
C TYR A 106 14.21 -8.46 -14.67
N GLU A 107 13.78 -7.19 -14.62
CA GLU A 107 13.61 -6.48 -13.34
C GLU A 107 12.37 -6.95 -12.57
N ALA A 108 11.27 -7.28 -13.27
CA ALA A 108 10.13 -7.92 -12.64
C ALA A 108 10.53 -9.23 -11.95
N ALA A 109 11.26 -10.08 -12.67
CA ALA A 109 11.75 -11.35 -12.13
C ALA A 109 12.80 -11.15 -11.02
N ARG A 110 13.69 -10.14 -11.15
CA ARG A 110 14.67 -9.78 -10.12
C ARG A 110 14.00 -9.38 -8.81
N MET A 111 12.91 -8.61 -8.86
CA MET A 111 12.17 -8.23 -7.66
C MET A 111 11.64 -9.47 -6.92
N VAL A 112 11.10 -10.45 -7.63
CA VAL A 112 10.64 -11.72 -7.05
C VAL A 112 11.79 -12.49 -6.42
N LEU A 113 12.93 -12.61 -7.12
CA LEU A 113 14.12 -13.30 -6.60
C LEU A 113 14.65 -12.63 -5.33
N ARG A 114 14.76 -11.30 -5.32
CA ARG A 114 15.18 -10.53 -4.14
C ARG A 114 14.20 -10.69 -2.97
N GLY A 115 12.90 -10.76 -3.28
CA GLY A 115 11.88 -11.06 -2.28
C GLY A 115 12.12 -12.43 -1.63
N LEU A 116 12.36 -13.46 -2.44
CA LEU A 116 12.66 -14.81 -1.95
C LEU A 116 14.00 -14.88 -1.19
N GLU A 117 15.04 -14.18 -1.65
CA GLU A 117 16.35 -14.17 -0.97
C GLU A 117 16.29 -13.45 0.38
N GLY A 118 15.61 -12.29 0.44
CA GLY A 118 15.57 -11.45 1.64
C GLY A 118 14.50 -11.82 2.65
N PHE A 119 13.40 -12.43 2.20
CA PHE A 119 12.19 -12.64 3.00
C PHE A 119 11.60 -14.05 2.81
N ARG A 120 12.44 -15.06 2.63
CA ARG A 120 12.00 -16.45 2.39
C ARG A 120 11.03 -16.94 3.46
N ASN A 121 11.29 -16.60 4.71
CA ASN A 121 10.43 -16.99 5.83
C ASN A 121 9.00 -16.45 5.68
N ASP A 122 8.84 -15.23 5.13
CA ASP A 122 7.50 -14.65 4.89
C ASP A 122 6.73 -15.45 3.84
N PHE A 123 7.40 -15.90 2.78
CA PHE A 123 6.77 -16.76 1.75
C PHE A 123 6.37 -18.12 2.34
N GLU A 124 7.26 -18.77 3.10
CA GLU A 124 7.00 -20.06 3.75
C GLU A 124 5.86 -19.96 4.77
N GLU A 125 5.82 -18.86 5.54
CA GLU A 125 4.75 -18.63 6.50
C GLU A 125 3.38 -18.40 5.81
N HIS A 126 3.33 -17.74 4.65
CA HIS A 126 2.10 -17.62 3.87
C HIS A 126 1.55 -18.99 3.49
N ILE A 127 2.43 -19.89 3.03
CA ILE A 127 2.08 -21.24 2.64
C ILE A 127 1.63 -22.05 3.86
N ARG A 128 2.41 -22.04 4.93
CA ARG A 128 2.12 -22.82 6.14
C ARG A 128 0.82 -22.43 6.81
N ARG A 129 0.50 -21.14 6.82
CA ARG A 129 -0.70 -20.61 7.47
C ARG A 129 -1.89 -20.46 6.52
N GLY A 130 -1.71 -20.65 5.23
CA GLY A 130 -2.75 -20.46 4.22
C GLY A 130 -3.23 -19.01 4.11
N ARG A 131 -2.41 -18.04 4.48
CA ARG A 131 -2.80 -16.62 4.50
C ARG A 131 -1.60 -15.69 4.71
N CYS A 132 -1.73 -14.42 4.34
CA CYS A 132 -0.72 -13.40 4.54
C CYS A 132 -0.45 -13.14 6.03
N ILE A 133 0.81 -13.22 6.47
CA ILE A 133 1.23 -12.96 7.85
C ILE A 133 1.22 -11.48 8.17
N CYS A 134 1.54 -10.64 7.20
CA CYS A 134 1.52 -9.17 7.38
C CYS A 134 0.08 -8.65 7.58
N SER A 135 -0.93 -9.44 7.18
CA SER A 135 -2.32 -9.24 7.58
C SER A 135 -2.66 -10.03 8.86
N LEU A 136 -1.69 -10.80 9.37
CA LEU A 136 -1.83 -11.79 10.47
C LEU A 136 -0.97 -11.60 11.68
N ASP A 137 -0.22 -10.59 11.80
CA ASP A 137 -0.29 -9.93 13.08
C ASP A 137 -1.77 -9.62 13.25
N GLN A 138 -2.48 -10.68 13.75
CA GLN A 138 -3.94 -10.58 13.80
C GLN A 138 -4.21 -9.24 14.43
N PRO A 139 -4.63 -8.27 13.65
CA PRO A 139 -4.94 -7.03 14.26
C PRO A 139 -5.93 -7.45 15.33
N VAL A 140 -5.62 -7.12 16.55
CA VAL A 140 -6.59 -7.26 17.63
C VAL A 140 -7.97 -6.86 17.10
N PRO A 141 -9.06 -7.46 17.54
CA PRO A 141 -10.36 -7.26 16.91
C PRO A 141 -10.74 -5.82 16.61
N CYS A 142 -10.28 -4.87 17.44
CA CYS A 142 -10.49 -3.45 17.21
C CYS A 142 -9.84 -2.92 15.92
N VAL A 143 -8.67 -3.41 15.53
CA VAL A 143 -8.01 -3.05 14.26
C VAL A 143 -8.68 -3.75 13.09
N SER A 144 -9.05 -5.03 13.23
CA SER A 144 -9.75 -5.79 12.19
C SER A 144 -11.10 -5.19 11.84
N MET A 145 -11.83 -4.72 12.84
CA MET A 145 -13.15 -4.10 12.66
C MET A 145 -13.08 -2.65 12.19
N CYS A 146 -11.91 -2.02 12.26
CA CYS A 146 -11.73 -0.67 11.77
C CYS A 146 -11.67 -0.67 10.23
N PRO A 147 -12.58 0.02 9.50
CA PRO A 147 -12.54 0.06 8.04
C PRO A 147 -11.23 0.64 7.49
N ALA A 148 -10.60 1.55 8.23
CA ALA A 148 -9.32 2.15 7.90
C ALA A 148 -8.12 1.37 8.48
N ARG A 149 -8.35 0.29 9.25
CA ARG A 149 -7.31 -0.53 9.89
C ARG A 149 -6.28 0.25 10.70
N VAL A 150 -6.72 1.34 11.35
CA VAL A 150 -5.85 2.16 12.20
C VAL A 150 -5.23 1.31 13.31
N ASP A 151 -3.95 1.48 13.55
CA ASP A 151 -3.24 0.87 14.69
C ASP A 151 -3.76 1.42 16.01
N ILE A 152 -4.87 0.82 16.49
CA ILE A 152 -5.58 1.26 17.70
C ILE A 152 -4.75 1.01 18.95
N PRO A 153 -4.14 -0.18 19.18
CA PRO A 153 -3.30 -0.38 20.34
C PRO A 153 -2.11 0.57 20.40
N GLY A 154 -1.47 0.83 19.26
CA GLY A 154 -0.32 1.72 19.18
C GLY A 154 -0.65 3.15 19.57
N TYR A 155 -1.73 3.75 19.04
CA TYR A 155 -2.05 5.10 19.44
C TYR A 155 -2.60 5.20 20.88
N ILE A 156 -3.26 4.16 21.39
CA ILE A 156 -3.69 4.11 22.80
C ILE A 156 -2.46 4.07 23.71
N ALA A 157 -1.43 3.30 23.38
CA ALA A 157 -0.18 3.29 24.14
C ALA A 157 0.47 4.68 24.16
N CYS A 158 0.51 5.37 23.01
CA CYS A 158 0.98 6.77 22.97
C CYS A 158 0.15 7.71 23.84
N VAL A 159 -1.18 7.53 23.89
CA VAL A 159 -2.07 8.33 24.75
C VAL A 159 -1.79 8.08 26.23
N LEU A 160 -1.57 6.82 26.62
CA LEU A 160 -1.23 6.46 28.00
C LEU A 160 0.09 7.08 28.47
N GLU A 161 1.04 7.21 27.55
CA GLU A 161 2.34 7.83 27.81
C GLU A 161 2.33 9.37 27.68
N GLY A 162 1.17 9.98 27.40
CA GLY A 162 1.03 11.42 27.18
C GLY A 162 1.60 11.92 25.85
N ARG A 163 2.01 11.05 24.94
CA ARG A 163 2.58 11.36 23.62
C ARG A 163 1.50 11.56 22.56
N TYR A 164 0.65 12.60 22.77
CA TYR A 164 -0.53 12.82 21.93
C TYR A 164 -0.19 13.15 20.48
N ALA A 165 0.91 13.85 20.22
CA ALA A 165 1.38 14.15 18.88
C ALA A 165 1.76 12.86 18.12
N ASP A 166 2.40 11.91 18.78
CA ASP A 166 2.77 10.61 18.19
C ASP A 166 1.53 9.75 17.95
N ALA A 167 0.56 9.78 18.86
CA ALA A 167 -0.74 9.15 18.65
C ALA A 167 -1.42 9.65 17.37
N VAL A 168 -1.44 10.98 17.15
CA VAL A 168 -2.03 11.57 15.95
C VAL A 168 -1.22 11.22 14.69
N ARG A 169 0.11 11.21 14.75
CA ARG A 169 0.96 10.75 13.63
C ARG A 169 0.63 9.32 13.25
N LEU A 170 0.51 8.44 14.24
CA LEU A 170 0.18 7.04 14.04
C LEU A 170 -1.19 6.85 13.40
N ILE A 171 -2.20 7.58 13.89
CA ILE A 171 -3.55 7.54 13.31
C ILE A 171 -3.56 8.06 11.87
N ARG A 172 -2.80 9.11 11.55
CA ARG A 172 -2.76 9.73 10.21
C ARG A 172 -2.17 8.84 9.13
N LYS A 173 -1.48 7.77 9.47
CA LYS A 173 -1.00 6.79 8.49
C LYS A 173 -2.16 6.18 7.70
N ASP A 174 -3.27 5.91 8.39
CA ASP A 174 -4.42 5.19 7.83
C ASP A 174 -5.68 6.05 7.77
N ASN A 175 -5.70 7.13 8.52
CA ASN A 175 -6.84 8.04 8.62
C ASN A 175 -6.34 9.49 8.60
N PRO A 176 -6.39 10.16 7.43
CA PRO A 176 -5.90 11.53 7.28
C PRO A 176 -6.76 12.56 8.02
N MET A 177 -7.99 12.19 8.44
CA MET A 177 -8.94 13.07 9.12
C MET A 177 -9.32 12.55 10.52
N PRO A 178 -8.36 12.39 11.44
CA PRO A 178 -8.61 11.81 12.77
C PRO A 178 -9.60 12.61 13.61
N ALA A 179 -9.63 13.93 13.47
CA ALA A 179 -10.55 14.82 14.18
C ALA A 179 -12.01 14.50 13.81
N VAL A 180 -12.31 14.39 12.52
CA VAL A 180 -13.64 14.06 12.01
C VAL A 180 -14.07 12.68 12.52
N CYS A 181 -13.23 11.67 12.29
CA CYS A 181 -13.54 10.30 12.74
C CYS A 181 -13.65 10.19 14.27
N GLY A 182 -12.95 11.02 15.03
CA GLY A 182 -13.10 11.10 16.49
C GLY A 182 -14.48 11.58 16.95
N LEU A 183 -15.21 12.27 16.06
CA LEU A 183 -16.54 12.81 16.35
C LEU A 183 -17.69 11.94 15.81
N ILE A 184 -17.58 11.46 14.56
CA ILE A 184 -18.70 10.88 13.83
C ILE A 184 -18.58 9.38 13.52
N CYS A 185 -17.45 8.75 13.83
CA CYS A 185 -17.26 7.32 13.57
C CYS A 185 -18.23 6.49 14.42
N GLU A 186 -18.87 5.49 13.83
CA GLU A 186 -19.75 4.54 14.53
C GLU A 186 -18.98 3.52 15.39
N HIS A 187 -17.66 3.60 15.45
CA HIS A 187 -16.74 2.84 16.32
C HIS A 187 -16.99 1.32 16.36
N PRO A 188 -17.10 0.62 15.23
CA PRO A 188 -17.31 -0.83 15.24
C PRO A 188 -16.17 -1.58 15.96
N CYS A 189 -15.02 -0.97 16.12
CA CYS A 189 -13.89 -1.48 16.89
C CYS A 189 -14.22 -1.68 18.39
N GLU A 190 -15.15 -0.93 18.96
CA GLU A 190 -15.57 -1.06 20.35
C GLU A 190 -16.51 -2.25 20.55
N ILE A 191 -17.34 -2.58 19.53
CA ILE A 191 -18.28 -3.71 19.58
C ILE A 191 -17.55 -5.05 19.77
N GLN A 192 -16.38 -5.21 19.15
CA GLN A 192 -15.56 -6.42 19.22
C GLN A 192 -14.37 -6.28 20.17
N CYS A 193 -14.41 -5.29 21.05
CA CYS A 193 -13.35 -5.10 22.03
C CYS A 193 -13.29 -6.29 22.99
N ARG A 194 -12.12 -6.94 23.12
CA ARG A 194 -11.94 -8.06 24.04
C ARG A 194 -12.18 -7.69 25.50
N ARG A 195 -12.03 -6.41 25.84
CA ARG A 195 -12.29 -5.90 27.18
C ARG A 195 -13.75 -6.10 27.57
N SER A 196 -14.69 -6.04 26.61
CA SER A 196 -16.11 -6.29 26.83
C SER A 196 -16.43 -7.68 27.41
N MET A 197 -15.46 -8.64 27.35
CA MET A 197 -15.59 -9.95 27.98
C MET A 197 -15.35 -9.90 29.51
N MET A 198 -14.82 -8.81 30.02
CA MET A 198 -14.47 -8.62 31.44
C MET A 198 -15.33 -7.53 32.09
N ASP A 199 -15.47 -6.38 31.41
CA ASP A 199 -16.22 -5.22 31.83
C ASP A 199 -16.70 -4.43 30.59
N ASP A 200 -16.52 -3.13 30.52
CA ASP A 200 -16.91 -2.30 29.39
C ASP A 200 -15.82 -2.24 28.32
N PRO A 201 -16.18 -2.05 27.04
CA PRO A 201 -15.22 -1.85 25.98
C PRO A 201 -14.38 -0.59 26.21
N VAL A 202 -13.14 -0.60 25.73
CA VAL A 202 -12.30 0.60 25.74
C VAL A 202 -12.96 1.68 24.89
N ASN A 203 -13.08 2.90 25.41
CA ASN A 203 -13.60 4.05 24.66
C ASN A 203 -12.60 4.53 23.59
N ILE A 204 -12.47 3.73 22.54
CA ILE A 204 -11.46 3.89 21.47
C ILE A 204 -11.66 5.19 20.70
N ARG A 205 -12.91 5.50 20.35
CA ARG A 205 -13.26 6.75 19.66
C ARG A 205 -13.01 7.97 20.54
N GLY A 206 -13.38 7.89 21.82
CA GLY A 206 -13.14 8.95 22.79
C GLY A 206 -11.64 9.23 22.99
N LEU A 207 -10.82 8.18 23.09
CA LEU A 207 -9.36 8.33 23.19
C LEU A 207 -8.76 8.96 21.93
N LYS A 208 -9.26 8.60 20.73
CA LYS A 208 -8.86 9.26 19.47
C LYS A 208 -9.18 10.75 19.49
N ARG A 209 -10.40 11.12 19.89
CA ARG A 209 -10.82 12.53 20.03
C ARG A 209 -9.96 13.25 21.04
N PHE A 210 -9.68 12.63 22.18
CA PHE A 210 -8.84 13.19 23.24
C PHE A 210 -7.42 13.43 22.73
N ALA A 211 -6.79 12.45 22.07
CA ALA A 211 -5.46 12.62 21.50
C ALA A 211 -5.40 13.81 20.54
N VAL A 212 -6.36 13.90 19.61
CA VAL A 212 -6.42 15.02 18.64
C VAL A 212 -6.57 16.36 19.34
N SER A 213 -7.40 16.45 20.38
CA SER A 213 -7.62 17.72 21.12
C SER A 213 -6.41 18.18 21.94
N ARG A 214 -5.51 17.26 22.28
CA ARG A 214 -4.33 17.53 23.13
C ARG A 214 -3.01 17.57 22.35
N ALA A 215 -2.99 17.09 21.11
CA ALA A 215 -1.76 16.97 20.33
C ALA A 215 -1.14 18.31 19.90
N GLY A 216 -1.90 19.39 19.94
CA GLY A 216 -1.45 20.66 19.39
C GLY A 216 -1.24 20.59 17.88
N GLU A 217 -0.26 21.34 17.39
CA GLU A 217 0.12 21.31 15.98
C GLU A 217 1.00 20.08 15.71
N VAL A 218 0.53 19.19 14.86
CA VAL A 218 1.25 17.97 14.47
C VAL A 218 1.70 18.12 13.02
N PRO A 219 3.02 18.17 12.76
CA PRO A 219 3.55 18.29 11.40
C PRO A 219 3.03 17.18 10.48
N LEU A 220 2.79 17.54 9.22
CA LEU A 220 2.45 16.56 8.19
C LEU A 220 3.68 15.70 7.85
N PRO A 221 3.46 14.44 7.42
CA PRO A 221 4.54 13.60 6.94
C PRO A 221 5.26 14.26 5.75
N LYS A 222 6.56 13.98 5.62
CA LYS A 222 7.33 14.42 4.48
C LYS A 222 6.82 13.72 3.21
N CYS A 223 6.55 14.50 2.18
CA CYS A 223 6.17 13.93 0.88
C CYS A 223 7.38 13.30 0.18
N ALA A 224 7.11 12.30 -0.65
CA ALA A 224 8.09 11.76 -1.58
C ALA A 224 8.50 12.82 -2.62
N GLU A 225 9.62 12.58 -3.31
CA GLU A 225 10.12 13.46 -4.37
C GLU A 225 9.06 13.73 -5.45
N PRO A 226 9.00 14.93 -6.00
CA PRO A 226 8.03 15.29 -7.02
C PRO A 226 8.06 14.33 -8.22
N THR A 227 6.87 13.92 -8.65
CA THR A 227 6.74 13.02 -9.81
C THR A 227 6.63 13.75 -11.14
N GLY A 228 6.35 15.06 -11.12
CA GLY A 228 5.94 15.83 -12.30
C GLY A 228 4.57 15.45 -12.85
N LYS A 229 3.82 14.58 -12.17
CA LYS A 229 2.45 14.19 -12.57
C LYS A 229 1.43 15.06 -11.86
N HIS A 230 0.44 15.55 -12.63
CA HIS A 230 -0.69 16.31 -12.12
C HIS A 230 -1.92 15.42 -12.06
N VAL A 231 -2.60 15.41 -10.93
CA VAL A 231 -3.83 14.63 -10.71
C VAL A 231 -4.98 15.57 -10.40
N ALA A 232 -6.04 15.49 -11.18
CA ALA A 232 -7.29 16.20 -10.95
C ALA A 232 -8.24 15.32 -10.11
N ILE A 233 -8.78 15.87 -9.03
CA ILE A 233 -9.78 15.22 -8.19
C ILE A 233 -11.07 16.00 -8.30
N ILE A 234 -12.16 15.34 -8.70
CA ILE A 234 -13.48 15.94 -8.80
C ILE A 234 -14.25 15.64 -7.52
N GLY A 235 -14.51 16.70 -6.75
CA GLY A 235 -15.19 16.65 -5.47
C GLY A 235 -14.27 16.75 -4.27
N GLY A 236 -14.49 17.78 -3.43
CA GLY A 236 -13.76 18.08 -2.19
C GLY A 236 -14.42 17.51 -0.94
N GLY A 237 -15.15 16.41 -1.05
CA GLY A 237 -15.67 15.64 0.08
C GLY A 237 -14.58 14.80 0.77
N PRO A 238 -14.94 14.01 1.81
CA PRO A 238 -13.96 13.22 2.57
C PRO A 238 -13.15 12.24 1.70
N GLY A 239 -13.78 11.63 0.70
CA GLY A 239 -13.09 10.75 -0.25
C GLY A 239 -12.04 11.47 -1.09
N GLY A 240 -12.42 12.61 -1.69
CA GLY A 240 -11.49 13.43 -2.49
C GLY A 240 -10.35 14.02 -1.67
N LEU A 241 -10.64 14.48 -0.46
CA LEU A 241 -9.63 14.98 0.46
C LEU A 241 -8.66 13.89 0.92
N SER A 242 -9.15 12.67 1.18
CA SER A 242 -8.30 11.52 1.52
C SER A 242 -7.42 11.10 0.34
N ALA A 243 -7.99 11.04 -0.87
CA ALA A 243 -7.22 10.75 -2.08
C ALA A 243 -6.13 11.80 -2.31
N ALA A 244 -6.47 13.08 -2.16
CA ALA A 244 -5.51 14.18 -2.29
C ALA A 244 -4.35 14.06 -1.30
N TYR A 245 -4.65 13.70 -0.04
CA TYR A 245 -3.65 13.52 1.01
C TYR A 245 -2.62 12.45 0.61
N TYR A 246 -3.06 11.25 0.25
CA TYR A 246 -2.16 10.17 -0.09
C TYR A 246 -1.41 10.40 -1.41
N LEU A 247 -2.09 10.94 -2.43
CA LEU A 247 -1.44 11.29 -3.69
C LEU A 247 -0.35 12.36 -3.49
N ARG A 248 -0.61 13.33 -2.62
CA ARG A 248 0.39 14.35 -2.28
C ARG A 248 1.57 13.76 -1.54
N LEU A 249 1.35 12.84 -0.59
CA LEU A 249 2.44 12.09 0.08
C LEU A 249 3.28 11.29 -0.93
N MET A 250 2.68 10.77 -1.99
CA MET A 250 3.35 10.07 -3.07
C MET A 250 4.12 11.00 -4.03
N GLY A 251 4.13 12.32 -3.79
CA GLY A 251 4.86 13.30 -4.59
C GLY A 251 4.13 13.78 -5.85
N HIS A 252 2.84 13.46 -6.02
CA HIS A 252 2.04 13.99 -7.13
C HIS A 252 1.58 15.43 -6.84
N GLU A 253 1.44 16.24 -7.88
CA GLU A 253 0.70 17.48 -7.80
C GLU A 253 -0.79 17.19 -7.90
N VAL A 254 -1.58 17.79 -6.99
CA VAL A 254 -3.01 17.48 -6.89
C VAL A 254 -3.81 18.76 -6.95
N THR A 255 -4.82 18.79 -7.85
CA THR A 255 -5.80 19.86 -7.93
C THR A 255 -7.18 19.28 -7.63
N ILE A 256 -7.87 19.86 -6.65
CA ILE A 256 -9.23 19.45 -6.29
C ILE A 256 -10.22 20.46 -6.88
N PHE A 257 -11.16 19.96 -7.68
CA PHE A 257 -12.27 20.73 -8.22
C PHE A 257 -13.51 20.48 -7.36
N GLU A 258 -14.02 21.54 -6.74
CA GLU A 258 -15.21 21.51 -5.89
C GLU A 258 -16.22 22.53 -6.40
N GLN A 259 -17.46 22.09 -6.64
CA GLN A 259 -18.53 22.95 -7.13
C GLN A 259 -19.06 23.91 -6.06
N ARG A 260 -18.88 23.56 -4.78
CA ARG A 260 -19.35 24.38 -3.67
C ARG A 260 -18.24 25.32 -3.19
N LYS A 261 -18.63 26.39 -2.50
CA LYS A 261 -17.67 27.40 -2.00
C LYS A 261 -16.66 26.87 -0.99
N GLN A 262 -16.92 25.72 -0.37
CA GLN A 262 -16.09 25.16 0.70
C GLN A 262 -15.95 23.65 0.57
N PHE A 263 -14.75 23.17 0.87
CA PHE A 263 -14.47 21.74 0.97
C PHE A 263 -15.19 21.09 2.15
N GLY A 264 -15.30 19.76 2.12
CA GLY A 264 -15.85 18.93 3.17
C GLY A 264 -17.07 18.10 2.75
N GLY A 265 -17.73 18.46 1.66
CA GLY A 265 -18.86 17.68 1.12
C GLY A 265 -19.93 17.42 2.20
N MET A 266 -20.38 16.16 2.33
CA MET A 266 -21.40 15.77 3.30
C MET A 266 -20.99 16.00 4.79
N LEU A 267 -19.72 16.06 5.10
CA LEU A 267 -19.26 16.42 6.47
C LEU A 267 -19.70 17.84 6.86
N ARG A 268 -19.86 18.73 5.89
CA ARG A 268 -20.25 20.10 6.11
C ARG A 268 -21.74 20.35 5.85
N TYR A 269 -22.28 19.69 4.84
CA TYR A 269 -23.64 19.97 4.36
C TYR A 269 -24.68 18.94 4.84
N GLY A 270 -24.24 17.76 5.28
CA GLY A 270 -25.11 16.70 5.76
C GLY A 270 -25.14 16.57 7.29
N ILE A 271 -24.11 17.05 7.99
CA ILE A 271 -24.06 17.02 9.46
C ILE A 271 -24.59 18.34 10.00
N PRO A 272 -25.65 18.33 10.84
CA PRO A 272 -26.18 19.54 11.45
C PRO A 272 -25.14 20.24 12.33
N ARG A 273 -25.23 21.55 12.42
CA ARG A 273 -24.48 22.34 13.40
C ARG A 273 -25.34 22.46 14.66
N TYR A 274 -24.93 21.77 15.67
CA TYR A 274 -25.50 21.92 17.01
C TYR A 274 -24.73 22.97 17.77
#